data_eff6749ac2ba788e973684990eb9b4f1
#
_entry.id   eff6749ac2ba788e973684990eb9b4f1
#
_cell.length_a   1.000
_cell.length_b   1.000
_cell.length_c   1.000
_cell.angle_alpha   90.00
_cell.angle_beta   90.00
_cell.angle_gamma   90.00
#
_symmetry.space_group_name_H-M   'P 1'
#
loop_
_entity.id
_entity.type
_entity.pdbx_description
1 polymer ?
#
loop_
_entity_poly.entity_id
_entity_poly.type
_entity_poly.pdbx_seq_one_letter_code
_entity_poly.pdbx_strand_id
1 'polypeptide(L)'
;MSILLFLSFITLIFIGFPVAWTMGGLAVLFTLVSMLSDTYLDTFFGVDLKFSSMVVYRLYGVMANWVLVALPMFIFMGIMMDKSGIAEDLMTDLSKLFGRMRGGLAIAIVFIGVLLAASTGIIGASVVLLTILGVPLMLKNNYSPDLACGVVCATGTLGILIPPSIMLVIMGDQVRISVGDLFMGAVFPGLLLGLLYTIFIITYAHLKPKVAPAPKNAEPVTLDIILRVFKSIIPPALLIIAVLGSIFMGIATPTEASGVG
;
A
#
# COMPACT_ATOMS: atom_id res chain seq x y z
N MET A 1 14.02 18.63 28.35
CA MET A 1 13.11 17.48 28.29
C MET A 1 12.82 17.02 26.85
N SER A 2 12.32 17.87 25.95
CA SER A 2 11.94 17.47 24.59
C SER A 2 13.06 16.84 23.76
N ILE A 3 14.28 17.40 23.83
CA ILE A 3 15.46 16.86 23.14
C ILE A 3 15.84 15.47 23.66
N LEU A 4 15.80 15.28 24.99
CA LEU A 4 16.10 13.98 25.60
C LEU A 4 15.04 12.93 25.24
N LEU A 5 13.76 13.31 25.20
CA LEU A 5 12.67 12.44 24.75
C LEU A 5 12.90 12.01 23.31
N PHE A 6 13.24 12.94 22.43
CA PHE A 6 13.48 12.66 21.02
C PHE A 6 14.70 11.76 20.80
N LEU A 7 15.80 12.02 21.51
CA LEU A 7 17.02 11.19 21.44
C LEU A 7 16.77 9.79 21.98
N SER A 8 16.08 9.65 23.13
CA SER A 8 15.73 8.33 23.70
C SER A 8 14.78 7.55 22.77
N PHE A 9 13.84 8.23 22.12
CA PHE A 9 12.95 7.62 21.13
C PHE A 9 13.73 7.04 19.93
N ILE A 10 14.61 7.85 19.34
CA ILE A 10 15.44 7.41 18.23
C ILE A 10 16.34 6.23 18.67
N THR A 11 16.99 6.34 19.82
CA THR A 11 17.88 5.29 20.33
C THR A 11 17.15 3.97 20.51
N LEU A 12 15.96 3.98 21.11
CA LEU A 12 15.16 2.76 21.32
C LEU A 12 14.69 2.12 20.02
N ILE A 13 14.34 2.93 19.02
CA ILE A 13 14.00 2.41 17.69
C ILE A 13 15.20 1.71 17.04
N PHE A 14 16.39 2.32 17.12
CA PHE A 14 17.61 1.70 16.58
C PHE A 14 18.00 0.39 17.30
N ILE A 15 17.65 0.23 18.59
CA ILE A 15 17.82 -1.00 19.34
C ILE A 15 16.81 -2.09 18.90
N GLY A 16 15.74 -1.72 18.17
CA GLY A 16 14.76 -2.65 17.62
C GLY A 16 13.45 -2.73 18.42
N PHE A 17 13.18 -1.81 19.33
CA PHE A 17 11.90 -1.77 20.03
C PHE A 17 10.76 -1.35 19.10
N PRO A 18 9.56 -1.97 19.18
CA PRO A 18 8.40 -1.58 18.40
C PRO A 18 7.99 -0.12 18.69
N VAL A 19 7.75 0.66 17.64
CA VAL A 19 7.46 2.10 17.71
C VAL A 19 6.31 2.43 18.67
N ALA A 20 5.22 1.66 18.62
CA ALA A 20 4.04 1.90 19.47
C ALA A 20 4.36 1.79 20.97
N TRP A 21 5.09 0.74 21.38
CA TRP A 21 5.52 0.54 22.76
C TRP A 21 6.52 1.59 23.21
N THR A 22 7.44 1.97 22.31
CA THR A 22 8.45 3.00 22.59
C THR A 22 7.79 4.34 22.83
N MET A 23 6.85 4.75 21.97
CA MET A 23 6.12 6.02 22.15
C MET A 23 5.31 6.05 23.46
N GLY A 24 4.54 4.98 23.72
CA GLY A 24 3.75 4.88 24.95
C GLY A 24 4.59 4.85 26.20
N GLY A 25 5.64 4.02 26.23
CA GLY A 25 6.56 3.88 27.37
C GLY A 25 7.31 5.18 27.66
N LEU A 26 7.86 5.84 26.65
CA LEU A 26 8.55 7.12 26.81
C LEU A 26 7.59 8.23 27.27
N ALA A 27 6.37 8.29 26.76
CA ALA A 27 5.39 9.27 27.22
C ALA A 27 5.13 9.14 28.73
N VAL A 28 4.93 7.91 29.22
CA VAL A 28 4.72 7.64 30.64
C VAL A 28 5.97 7.97 31.46
N LEU A 29 7.16 7.50 31.03
CA LEU A 29 8.41 7.73 31.74
C LEU A 29 8.75 9.22 31.84
N PHE A 30 8.63 9.97 30.75
CA PHE A 30 8.92 11.40 30.76
C PHE A 30 7.88 12.22 31.54
N THR A 31 6.63 11.78 31.59
CA THR A 31 5.61 12.39 32.45
C THR A 31 5.96 12.18 33.92
N LEU A 32 6.36 10.97 34.32
CA LEU A 32 6.78 10.68 35.68
C LEU A 32 8.05 11.46 36.08
N VAL A 33 9.04 11.50 35.19
CA VAL A 33 10.28 12.28 35.42
C VAL A 33 9.98 13.77 35.54
N SER A 34 9.11 14.30 34.69
CA SER A 34 8.67 15.72 34.77
C SER A 34 8.01 16.02 36.11
N MET A 35 7.08 15.18 36.54
CA MET A 35 6.36 15.32 37.80
C MET A 35 7.27 15.23 39.02
N LEU A 36 8.23 14.29 39.03
CA LEU A 36 9.23 14.18 40.10
C LEU A 36 10.16 15.39 40.10
N SER A 37 10.61 15.85 38.95
CA SER A 37 11.47 17.05 38.82
C SER A 37 10.77 18.30 39.29
N ASP A 38 9.50 18.50 38.94
CA ASP A 38 8.72 19.67 39.40
C ASP A 38 8.45 19.63 40.92
N THR A 39 8.34 18.42 41.52
CA THR A 39 8.10 18.25 42.95
C THR A 39 9.37 18.41 43.80
N TYR A 40 10.53 17.94 43.33
CA TYR A 40 11.76 17.89 44.12
C TYR A 40 12.82 18.93 43.73
N LEU A 41 12.77 19.45 42.50
CA LEU A 41 13.80 20.36 41.96
C LEU A 41 13.25 21.77 41.64
N ASP A 42 11.98 22.06 42.00
CA ASP A 42 11.30 23.31 41.64
C ASP A 42 11.44 23.71 40.17
N THR A 43 11.49 22.73 39.29
CA THR A 43 11.55 22.95 37.86
C THR A 43 10.13 23.08 37.29
N PHE A 44 9.91 24.04 36.45
CA PHE A 44 8.59 24.31 35.85
C PHE A 44 8.49 23.65 34.47
N PHE A 45 8.35 22.32 34.42
CA PHE A 45 8.10 21.60 33.14
C PHE A 45 6.61 21.57 32.80
N GLY A 46 5.73 21.71 33.77
CA GLY A 46 4.29 21.91 33.58
C GLY A 46 3.53 20.70 33.03
N VAL A 47 4.14 19.50 33.07
CA VAL A 47 3.48 18.26 32.64
C VAL A 47 2.92 17.56 33.88
N ASP A 48 1.64 17.75 34.11
CA ASP A 48 0.88 17.19 35.23
C ASP A 48 0.18 15.88 34.84
N LEU A 49 -0.20 15.06 35.84
CA LEU A 49 -1.08 13.89 35.65
C LEU A 49 -2.39 14.23 34.93
N LYS A 50 -2.85 15.49 35.05
CA LYS A 50 -4.00 16.01 34.28
C LYS A 50 -3.76 15.95 32.78
N PHE A 51 -2.53 16.16 32.29
CA PHE A 51 -2.17 15.95 30.90
C PHE A 51 -2.28 14.49 30.48
N SER A 52 -1.91 13.56 31.37
CA SER A 52 -2.07 12.12 31.12
C SER A 52 -3.55 11.71 31.00
N SER A 53 -4.47 12.39 31.66
CA SER A 53 -5.90 12.15 31.51
C SER A 53 -6.42 12.51 30.11
N MET A 54 -5.76 13.44 29.39
CA MET A 54 -6.10 13.77 28.01
C MET A 54 -5.88 12.59 27.06
N VAL A 55 -5.01 11.63 27.40
CA VAL A 55 -4.78 10.41 26.63
C VAL A 55 -6.08 9.60 26.50
N VAL A 56 -6.87 9.51 27.58
CA VAL A 56 -8.15 8.80 27.56
C VAL A 56 -9.12 9.45 26.59
N TYR A 57 -9.22 10.78 26.59
CA TYR A 57 -10.06 11.51 25.62
C TYR A 57 -9.57 11.33 24.19
N ARG A 58 -8.25 11.32 23.97
CA ARG A 58 -7.67 11.06 22.66
C ARG A 58 -7.95 9.64 22.18
N LEU A 59 -7.77 8.65 23.04
CA LEU A 59 -8.11 7.25 22.74
C LEU A 59 -9.59 7.11 22.39
N TYR A 60 -10.47 7.67 23.20
CA TYR A 60 -11.91 7.66 22.92
C TYR A 60 -12.23 8.37 21.60
N GLY A 61 -11.59 9.51 21.30
CA GLY A 61 -11.75 10.22 20.04
C GLY A 61 -11.33 9.38 18.83
N VAL A 62 -10.24 8.59 18.93
CA VAL A 62 -9.81 7.68 17.89
C VAL A 62 -10.78 6.50 17.75
N MET A 63 -11.24 5.93 18.87
CA MET A 63 -12.21 4.80 18.86
C MET A 63 -13.58 5.21 18.31
N ALA A 64 -14.02 6.44 18.57
CA ALA A 64 -15.28 6.98 18.08
C ALA A 64 -15.19 7.55 16.65
N ASN A 65 -14.00 7.55 16.06
CA ASN A 65 -13.79 8.10 14.73
C ASN A 65 -14.31 7.17 13.65
N TRP A 66 -15.44 7.53 13.06
CA TRP A 66 -16.12 6.76 12.03
C TRP A 66 -15.27 6.55 10.76
N VAL A 67 -14.43 7.52 10.39
CA VAL A 67 -13.58 7.43 9.21
C VAL A 67 -12.58 6.29 9.33
N LEU A 68 -12.07 6.05 10.54
CA LEU A 68 -11.09 4.98 10.79
C LEU A 68 -11.69 3.57 10.71
N VAL A 69 -13.02 3.42 10.75
CA VAL A 69 -13.69 2.12 10.55
C VAL A 69 -13.47 1.61 9.11
N ALA A 70 -13.25 2.50 8.15
CA ALA A 70 -12.90 2.11 6.79
C ALA A 70 -11.61 1.27 6.72
N LEU A 71 -10.65 1.47 7.63
CA LEU A 71 -9.34 0.79 7.61
C LEU A 71 -9.47 -0.74 7.72
N PRO A 72 -10.11 -1.31 8.77
CA PRO A 72 -10.27 -2.75 8.89
C PRO A 72 -11.09 -3.34 7.75
N MET A 73 -12.07 -2.61 7.21
CA MET A 73 -12.88 -3.07 6.08
C MET A 73 -12.06 -3.16 4.79
N PHE A 74 -11.27 -2.13 4.47
CA PHE A 74 -10.36 -2.18 3.31
C PHE A 74 -9.27 -3.25 3.47
N ILE A 75 -8.74 -3.46 4.70
CA ILE A 75 -7.79 -4.54 4.96
C ILE A 75 -8.45 -5.89 4.71
N PHE A 76 -9.67 -6.08 5.19
CA PHE A 76 -10.43 -7.32 4.98
C PHE A 76 -10.69 -7.57 3.50
N MET A 77 -11.15 -6.57 2.76
CA MET A 77 -11.34 -6.61 1.31
C MET A 77 -10.04 -7.04 0.59
N GLY A 78 -8.91 -6.42 0.94
CA GLY A 78 -7.61 -6.74 0.35
C GLY A 78 -7.17 -8.18 0.64
N ILE A 79 -7.33 -8.66 1.88
CA ILE A 79 -7.00 -10.04 2.26
C ILE A 79 -7.91 -11.05 1.54
N MET A 80 -9.20 -10.76 1.42
CA MET A 80 -10.14 -11.63 0.70
C MET A 80 -9.77 -11.73 -0.77
N MET A 81 -9.40 -10.61 -1.38
CA MET A 81 -8.94 -10.59 -2.77
C MET A 81 -7.63 -11.36 -2.97
N ASP A 82 -6.69 -11.23 -2.02
CA ASP A 82 -5.42 -11.96 -2.02
C ASP A 82 -5.64 -13.47 -1.90
N LYS A 83 -6.56 -13.89 -1.01
CA LYS A 83 -6.90 -15.31 -0.78
C LYS A 83 -7.79 -15.92 -1.87
N SER A 84 -8.42 -15.13 -2.71
CA SER A 84 -9.32 -15.62 -3.77
C SER A 84 -8.59 -16.32 -4.92
N GLY A 85 -7.26 -16.21 -5.01
CA GLY A 85 -6.46 -16.75 -6.12
C GLY A 85 -6.50 -15.91 -7.41
N ILE A 86 -7.27 -14.83 -7.45
CA ILE A 86 -7.39 -13.96 -8.63
C ILE A 86 -6.03 -13.41 -9.07
N ALA A 87 -5.15 -13.11 -8.11
CA ALA A 87 -3.80 -12.61 -8.42
C ALA A 87 -2.94 -13.63 -9.16
N GLU A 88 -3.05 -14.92 -8.82
CA GLU A 88 -2.35 -16.02 -9.48
C GLU A 88 -2.88 -16.23 -10.91
N ASP A 89 -4.19 -16.21 -11.09
CA ASP A 89 -4.84 -16.32 -12.39
C ASP A 89 -4.44 -15.15 -13.29
N LEU A 90 -4.50 -13.91 -12.77
CA LEU A 90 -4.04 -12.71 -13.48
C LEU A 90 -2.56 -12.81 -13.88
N MET A 91 -1.69 -13.28 -12.97
CA MET A 91 -0.25 -13.44 -13.27
C MET A 91 -0.06 -14.44 -14.43
N THR A 92 -0.76 -15.56 -14.37
CA THR A 92 -0.67 -16.61 -15.41
C THR A 92 -1.18 -16.09 -16.75
N ASP A 93 -2.33 -15.48 -16.79
CA ASP A 93 -2.99 -15.03 -18.02
C ASP A 93 -2.26 -13.83 -18.65
N LEU A 94 -1.86 -12.83 -17.85
CA LEU A 94 -1.12 -11.67 -18.34
C LEU A 94 0.31 -12.02 -18.76
N SER A 95 0.95 -12.99 -18.08
CA SER A 95 2.26 -13.47 -18.50
C SER A 95 2.24 -14.12 -19.89
N LYS A 96 1.16 -14.80 -20.24
CA LYS A 96 0.94 -15.34 -21.58
C LYS A 96 0.66 -14.26 -22.60
N LEU A 97 -0.14 -13.26 -22.23
CA LEU A 97 -0.50 -12.15 -23.11
C LEU A 97 0.73 -11.31 -23.49
N PHE A 98 1.52 -10.91 -22.51
CA PHE A 98 2.70 -10.08 -22.72
C PHE A 98 3.98 -10.87 -22.98
N GLY A 99 3.94 -12.19 -22.86
CA GLY A 99 5.12 -13.06 -22.93
C GLY A 99 5.91 -12.99 -24.23
N ARG A 100 5.34 -12.50 -25.32
CA ARG A 100 6.03 -12.33 -26.62
C ARG A 100 6.91 -11.08 -26.70
N MET A 101 6.68 -10.11 -25.83
CA MET A 101 7.39 -8.84 -25.85
C MET A 101 8.63 -8.88 -24.95
N ARG A 102 9.69 -8.17 -25.35
CA ARG A 102 10.82 -7.90 -24.45
C ARG A 102 10.33 -7.07 -23.27
N GLY A 103 10.63 -7.49 -22.06
CA GLY A 103 10.09 -6.83 -20.86
C GLY A 103 8.63 -7.17 -20.55
N GLY A 104 7.96 -8.02 -21.33
CA GLY A 104 6.53 -8.30 -21.20
C GLY A 104 6.11 -8.82 -19.83
N LEU A 105 6.89 -9.71 -19.21
CA LEU A 105 6.61 -10.19 -17.86
C LEU A 105 6.69 -9.07 -16.82
N ALA A 106 7.66 -8.14 -16.96
CA ALA A 106 7.77 -7.00 -16.07
C ALA A 106 6.58 -6.05 -16.23
N ILE A 107 6.09 -5.84 -17.46
CA ILE A 107 4.88 -5.05 -17.74
C ILE A 107 3.65 -5.74 -17.13
N ALA A 108 3.54 -7.06 -17.24
CA ALA A 108 2.46 -7.82 -16.60
C ALA A 108 2.45 -7.59 -15.08
N ILE A 109 3.62 -7.63 -14.43
CA ILE A 109 3.76 -7.37 -12.99
C ILE A 109 3.31 -5.95 -12.64
N VAL A 110 3.68 -4.93 -13.42
CA VAL A 110 3.22 -3.56 -13.17
C VAL A 110 1.70 -3.48 -13.29
N PHE A 111 1.11 -4.09 -14.31
CA PHE A 111 -0.33 -4.06 -14.52
C PHE A 111 -1.09 -4.77 -13.38
N ILE A 112 -0.62 -5.97 -12.98
CA ILE A 112 -1.17 -6.70 -11.85
C ILE A 112 -1.01 -5.88 -10.57
N GLY A 113 0.16 -5.29 -10.36
CA GLY A 113 0.43 -4.47 -9.20
C GLY A 113 -0.48 -3.24 -9.11
N VAL A 114 -0.82 -2.60 -10.23
CA VAL A 114 -1.83 -1.52 -10.26
C VAL A 114 -3.19 -2.02 -9.80
N LEU A 115 -3.63 -3.19 -10.29
CA LEU A 115 -4.92 -3.78 -9.90
C LEU A 115 -4.93 -4.22 -8.43
N LEU A 116 -3.86 -4.88 -7.98
CA LEU A 116 -3.75 -5.32 -6.59
C LEU A 116 -3.56 -4.12 -5.64
N ALA A 117 -2.82 -3.11 -6.06
CA ALA A 117 -2.65 -1.86 -5.31
C ALA A 117 -4.00 -1.24 -4.96
N ALA A 118 -4.88 -1.13 -5.97
CA ALA A 118 -6.22 -0.59 -5.80
C ALA A 118 -7.15 -1.46 -4.94
N SER A 119 -6.81 -2.72 -4.70
CA SER A 119 -7.65 -3.62 -3.88
C SER A 119 -7.10 -3.83 -2.47
N THR A 120 -5.78 -3.81 -2.26
CA THR A 120 -5.17 -4.11 -0.96
C THR A 120 -4.88 -2.87 -0.12
N GLY A 121 -4.51 -1.77 -0.75
CA GLY A 121 -4.13 -0.53 -0.07
C GLY A 121 -2.91 -0.66 0.86
N ILE A 122 -2.19 -1.80 0.85
CA ILE A 122 -1.07 -2.12 1.74
C ILE A 122 0.14 -2.54 0.92
N ILE A 123 1.28 -1.80 1.06
CA ILE A 123 2.52 -2.09 0.34
C ILE A 123 3.02 -3.50 0.62
N GLY A 124 3.13 -3.86 1.92
CA GLY A 124 3.78 -5.09 2.36
C GLY A 124 3.14 -6.34 1.75
N ALA A 125 1.83 -6.43 1.77
CA ALA A 125 1.09 -7.56 1.20
C ALA A 125 1.30 -7.65 -0.32
N SER A 126 1.15 -6.53 -1.03
CA SER A 126 1.32 -6.48 -2.49
C SER A 126 2.74 -6.83 -2.92
N VAL A 127 3.77 -6.29 -2.23
CA VAL A 127 5.18 -6.60 -2.52
C VAL A 127 5.47 -8.09 -2.28
N VAL A 128 5.01 -8.65 -1.16
CA VAL A 128 5.24 -10.07 -0.83
C VAL A 128 4.58 -10.97 -1.88
N LEU A 129 3.32 -10.71 -2.22
CA LEU A 129 2.60 -11.50 -3.23
C LEU A 129 3.28 -11.42 -4.59
N LEU A 130 3.58 -10.20 -5.07
CA LEU A 130 4.29 -10.01 -6.34
C LEU A 130 5.69 -10.61 -6.32
N THR A 131 6.37 -10.65 -5.17
CA THR A 131 7.68 -11.29 -5.03
C THR A 131 7.55 -12.79 -5.18
N ILE A 132 6.60 -13.42 -4.48
CA ILE A 132 6.42 -14.88 -4.50
C ILE A 132 6.02 -15.37 -5.89
N LEU A 133 5.14 -14.64 -6.57
CA LEU A 133 4.65 -15.04 -7.90
C LEU A 133 5.53 -14.53 -9.05
N GLY A 134 5.95 -13.27 -8.99
CA GLY A 134 6.58 -12.58 -10.12
C GLY A 134 8.08 -12.83 -10.23
N VAL A 135 8.82 -12.73 -9.12
CA VAL A 135 10.29 -12.86 -9.18
C VAL A 135 10.73 -14.23 -9.68
N PRO A 136 10.21 -15.38 -9.17
CA PRO A 136 10.59 -16.70 -9.71
C PRO A 136 10.26 -16.85 -11.20
N LEU A 137 9.11 -16.33 -11.63
CA LEU A 137 8.69 -16.37 -13.03
C LEU A 137 9.63 -15.56 -13.93
N MET A 138 10.04 -14.36 -13.50
CA MET A 138 11.00 -13.53 -14.22
C MET A 138 12.38 -14.18 -14.30
N LEU A 139 12.89 -14.69 -13.18
CA LEU A 139 14.20 -15.37 -13.13
C LEU A 139 14.22 -16.64 -14.03
N LYS A 140 13.14 -17.42 -14.02
CA LYS A 140 12.98 -18.60 -14.90
C LYS A 140 13.01 -18.22 -16.38
N ASN A 141 12.58 -17.01 -16.72
CA ASN A 141 12.63 -16.47 -18.07
C ASN A 141 13.89 -15.63 -18.36
N ASN A 142 14.95 -15.81 -17.58
CA ASN A 142 16.27 -15.19 -17.73
C ASN A 142 16.26 -13.64 -17.62
N TYR A 143 15.33 -13.07 -16.85
CA TYR A 143 15.41 -11.66 -16.47
C TYR A 143 16.53 -11.44 -15.45
N SER A 144 17.17 -10.26 -15.48
CA SER A 144 18.15 -9.94 -14.44
C SER A 144 17.49 -9.85 -13.09
N PRO A 145 18.14 -10.35 -12.00
CA PRO A 145 17.61 -10.24 -10.64
C PRO A 145 17.33 -8.80 -10.22
N ASP A 146 18.20 -7.87 -10.62
CA ASP A 146 18.06 -6.45 -10.29
C ASP A 146 16.77 -5.85 -10.87
N LEU A 147 16.46 -6.17 -12.14
CA LEU A 147 15.23 -5.72 -12.76
C LEU A 147 14.01 -6.40 -12.12
N ALA A 148 14.08 -7.70 -11.86
CA ALA A 148 12.97 -8.45 -11.27
C ALA A 148 12.60 -7.91 -9.88
N CYS A 149 13.57 -7.76 -8.99
CA CYS A 149 13.35 -7.19 -7.66
C CYS A 149 12.94 -5.71 -7.73
N GLY A 150 13.59 -4.92 -8.58
CA GLY A 150 13.30 -3.51 -8.74
C GLY A 150 11.87 -3.24 -9.20
N VAL A 151 11.38 -4.00 -10.20
CA VAL A 151 10.00 -3.87 -10.69
C VAL A 151 8.99 -4.23 -9.62
N VAL A 152 9.20 -5.31 -8.89
CA VAL A 152 8.28 -5.74 -7.82
C VAL A 152 8.23 -4.71 -6.69
N CYS A 153 9.38 -4.23 -6.22
CA CYS A 153 9.45 -3.20 -5.18
C CYS A 153 8.80 -1.90 -5.63
N ALA A 154 9.12 -1.43 -6.83
CA ALA A 154 8.53 -0.20 -7.38
C ALA A 154 7.02 -0.33 -7.56
N THR A 155 6.55 -1.45 -8.11
CA THR A 155 5.12 -1.68 -8.35
C THR A 155 4.34 -1.79 -7.03
N GLY A 156 4.91 -2.44 -6.02
CA GLY A 156 4.27 -2.56 -4.70
C GLY A 156 4.00 -1.21 -4.03
N THR A 157 4.82 -0.18 -4.32
CA THR A 157 4.58 1.16 -3.76
C THR A 157 3.33 1.84 -4.33
N LEU A 158 2.82 1.41 -5.49
CA LEU A 158 1.56 1.92 -6.04
C LEU A 158 0.36 1.67 -5.11
N GLY A 159 0.46 0.65 -4.21
CA GLY A 159 -0.60 0.32 -3.26
C GLY A 159 -0.95 1.42 -2.25
N ILE A 160 -0.06 2.38 -2.02
CA ILE A 160 -0.41 3.55 -1.20
C ILE A 160 -0.99 4.69 -2.04
N LEU A 161 -0.65 4.74 -3.31
CA LEU A 161 -0.99 5.88 -4.17
C LEU A 161 -2.32 5.67 -4.90
N ILE A 162 -2.59 4.43 -5.34
CA ILE A 162 -3.83 4.12 -6.08
C ILE A 162 -4.97 3.82 -5.10
N PRO A 163 -6.08 4.58 -5.11
CA PRO A 163 -7.20 4.32 -4.23
C PRO A 163 -7.96 3.02 -4.61
N PRO A 164 -8.68 2.40 -3.63
CA PRO A 164 -8.77 2.79 -2.23
C PRO A 164 -7.50 2.48 -1.43
N SER A 165 -6.96 3.47 -0.73
CA SER A 165 -5.69 3.37 -0.01
C SER A 165 -5.87 3.71 1.46
N ILE A 166 -5.39 2.83 2.33
CA ILE A 166 -5.41 3.01 3.78
C ILE A 166 -4.67 4.28 4.19
N MET A 167 -3.53 4.55 3.53
CA MET A 167 -2.71 5.72 3.83
C MET A 167 -3.44 7.03 3.51
N LEU A 168 -4.19 7.08 2.42
CA LEU A 168 -5.00 8.25 2.06
C LEU A 168 -6.17 8.47 3.03
N VAL A 169 -6.75 7.38 3.57
CA VAL A 169 -7.79 7.49 4.62
C VAL A 169 -7.20 8.12 5.89
N ILE A 170 -6.05 7.61 6.35
CA ILE A 170 -5.38 8.15 7.54
C ILE A 170 -4.96 9.61 7.30
N MET A 171 -4.42 9.91 6.13
CA MET A 171 -4.01 11.26 5.77
C MET A 171 -5.20 12.22 5.76
N GLY A 172 -6.33 11.82 5.18
CA GLY A 172 -7.56 12.62 5.16
C GLY A 172 -8.07 12.93 6.55
N ASP A 173 -8.06 11.94 7.44
CA ASP A 173 -8.44 12.10 8.85
C ASP A 173 -7.52 13.09 9.60
N GLN A 174 -6.20 12.93 9.44
CA GLN A 174 -5.22 13.76 10.15
C GLN A 174 -5.19 15.22 9.65
N VAL A 175 -5.29 15.40 8.33
CA VAL A 175 -5.27 16.75 7.71
C VAL A 175 -6.67 17.38 7.68
N ARG A 176 -7.71 16.63 8.05
CA ARG A 176 -9.12 17.02 8.01
C ARG A 176 -9.61 17.45 6.62
N ILE A 177 -9.20 16.70 5.63
CA ILE A 177 -9.63 16.82 4.22
C ILE A 177 -10.53 15.64 3.89
N SER A 178 -11.49 15.84 2.99
CA SER A 178 -12.34 14.76 2.50
C SER A 178 -11.50 13.62 1.92
N VAL A 179 -11.70 12.40 2.43
CA VAL A 179 -11.03 11.20 1.92
C VAL A 179 -11.43 10.93 0.46
N GLY A 180 -12.68 11.24 0.08
CA GLY A 180 -13.14 11.14 -1.31
C GLY A 180 -12.37 12.06 -2.25
N ASP A 181 -12.10 13.31 -1.84
CA ASP A 181 -11.32 14.25 -2.64
C ASP A 181 -9.86 13.81 -2.78
N LEU A 182 -9.29 13.26 -1.70
CA LEU A 182 -7.94 12.69 -1.74
C LEU A 182 -7.86 11.47 -2.67
N PHE A 183 -8.88 10.61 -2.65
CA PHE A 183 -8.95 9.48 -3.58
C PHE A 183 -9.04 9.96 -5.02
N MET A 184 -9.92 10.91 -5.30
CA MET A 184 -10.06 11.48 -6.64
C MET A 184 -8.75 12.12 -7.14
N GLY A 185 -8.08 12.88 -6.26
CA GLY A 185 -6.80 13.51 -6.57
C GLY A 185 -5.65 12.52 -6.77
N ALA A 186 -5.68 11.34 -6.12
CA ALA A 186 -4.62 10.33 -6.17
C ALA A 186 -4.72 9.39 -7.39
N VAL A 187 -5.89 9.22 -8.00
CA VAL A 187 -6.08 8.34 -9.18
C VAL A 187 -5.13 8.74 -10.32
N PHE A 188 -5.12 10.01 -10.68
CA PHE A 188 -4.33 10.47 -11.82
C PHE A 188 -2.81 10.31 -11.60
N PRO A 189 -2.22 10.76 -10.47
CA PRO A 189 -0.80 10.52 -10.19
C PRO A 189 -0.44 9.04 -10.10
N GLY A 190 -1.32 8.20 -9.51
CA GLY A 190 -1.10 6.76 -9.39
C GLY A 190 -1.04 6.06 -10.74
N LEU A 191 -2.00 6.34 -11.61
CA LEU A 191 -2.01 5.79 -12.97
C LEU A 191 -0.85 6.32 -13.82
N LEU A 192 -0.52 7.62 -13.69
CA LEU A 192 0.62 8.22 -14.36
C LEU A 192 1.93 7.54 -13.95
N LEU A 193 2.12 7.25 -12.66
CA LEU A 193 3.31 6.55 -12.17
C LEU A 193 3.37 5.12 -12.70
N GLY A 194 2.26 4.38 -12.72
CA GLY A 194 2.20 3.05 -13.34
C GLY A 194 2.53 3.07 -14.83
N LEU A 195 2.07 4.10 -15.55
CA LEU A 195 2.41 4.33 -16.95
C LEU A 195 3.92 4.62 -17.12
N LEU A 196 4.49 5.46 -16.27
CA LEU A 196 5.93 5.78 -16.30
C LEU A 196 6.78 4.52 -16.02
N TYR A 197 6.38 3.67 -15.09
CA TYR A 197 7.07 2.39 -14.88
C TYR A 197 7.00 1.50 -16.13
N THR A 198 5.84 1.43 -16.78
CA THR A 198 5.68 0.69 -18.03
C THR A 198 6.57 1.22 -19.14
N ILE A 199 6.61 2.55 -19.34
CA ILE A 199 7.48 3.20 -20.32
C ILE A 199 8.95 2.93 -20.01
N PHE A 200 9.35 3.05 -18.74
CA PHE A 200 10.71 2.74 -18.31
C PHE A 200 11.10 1.30 -18.64
N ILE A 201 10.24 0.33 -18.32
CA ILE A 201 10.50 -1.09 -18.60
C ILE A 201 10.63 -1.34 -20.08
N ILE A 202 9.74 -0.80 -20.91
CA ILE A 202 9.80 -0.93 -22.38
C ILE A 202 11.11 -0.37 -22.89
N THR A 203 11.45 0.85 -22.51
CA THR A 203 12.67 1.53 -22.95
C THR A 203 13.92 0.76 -22.52
N TYR A 204 13.96 0.35 -21.25
CA TYR A 204 15.11 -0.37 -20.70
C TYR A 204 15.29 -1.75 -21.32
N ALA A 205 14.18 -2.49 -21.57
CA ALA A 205 14.20 -3.79 -22.22
C ALA A 205 14.66 -3.70 -23.70
N HIS A 206 14.37 -2.60 -24.38
CA HIS A 206 14.84 -2.38 -25.76
C HIS A 206 16.30 -1.96 -25.80
N LEU A 207 16.75 -1.10 -24.90
CA LEU A 207 18.15 -0.65 -24.83
C LEU A 207 19.09 -1.76 -24.35
N LYS A 208 18.63 -2.62 -23.44
CA LYS A 208 19.41 -3.73 -22.87
C LYS A 208 18.68 -5.07 -23.02
N PRO A 209 18.64 -5.66 -24.22
CA PRO A 209 17.84 -6.88 -24.49
C PRO A 209 18.22 -8.10 -23.64
N LYS A 210 19.44 -8.12 -23.07
CA LYS A 210 19.92 -9.22 -22.21
C LYS A 210 19.28 -9.18 -20.81
N VAL A 211 18.76 -8.02 -20.38
CA VAL A 211 18.22 -7.81 -19.03
C VAL A 211 16.77 -8.30 -18.92
N ALA A 212 16.02 -8.19 -20.00
CA ALA A 212 14.62 -8.61 -20.08
C ALA A 212 14.32 -9.29 -21.43
N PRO A 213 14.85 -10.50 -21.65
CA PRO A 213 14.69 -11.21 -22.92
C PRO A 213 13.23 -11.62 -23.14
N ALA A 214 12.81 -11.69 -24.40
CA ALA A 214 11.56 -12.33 -24.76
C ALA A 214 11.68 -13.85 -24.56
N PRO A 215 10.70 -14.53 -23.95
CA PRO A 215 10.71 -15.98 -23.81
C PRO A 215 10.79 -16.69 -25.18
N LYS A 216 11.63 -17.71 -25.25
CA LYS A 216 11.86 -18.48 -26.50
C LYS A 216 10.63 -19.30 -26.94
N ASN A 217 9.77 -19.67 -25.98
CA ASN A 217 8.62 -20.57 -26.22
C ASN A 217 7.30 -19.83 -25.90
N ALA A 218 7.16 -18.58 -26.33
CA ALA A 218 5.92 -17.83 -26.11
C ALA A 218 4.80 -18.42 -26.98
N GLU A 219 3.72 -18.86 -26.36
CA GLU A 219 2.50 -19.31 -27.05
C GLU A 219 1.93 -18.17 -27.92
N PRO A 220 1.34 -18.48 -29.07
CA PRO A 220 0.67 -17.47 -29.88
C PRO A 220 -0.48 -16.85 -29.07
N VAL A 221 -0.62 -15.55 -29.12
CA VAL A 221 -1.75 -14.86 -28.50
C VAL A 221 -3.02 -15.28 -29.24
N THR A 222 -3.79 -16.15 -28.59
CA THR A 222 -5.07 -16.65 -29.10
C THR A 222 -6.19 -15.84 -28.49
N LEU A 223 -7.31 -15.74 -29.20
CA LEU A 223 -8.52 -15.04 -28.71
C LEU A 223 -8.97 -15.58 -27.34
N ASP A 224 -8.73 -16.86 -27.08
CA ASP A 224 -9.01 -17.53 -25.83
C ASP A 224 -8.18 -16.97 -24.65
N ILE A 225 -6.90 -16.64 -24.88
CA ILE A 225 -6.05 -15.99 -23.87
C ILE A 225 -6.58 -14.60 -23.55
N ILE A 226 -6.96 -13.84 -24.57
CA ILE A 226 -7.52 -12.49 -24.38
C ILE A 226 -8.83 -12.55 -23.56
N LEU A 227 -9.72 -13.49 -23.89
CA LEU A 227 -10.97 -13.67 -23.13
C LEU A 227 -10.73 -14.08 -21.68
N ARG A 228 -9.74 -14.96 -21.42
CA ARG A 228 -9.36 -15.31 -20.04
C ARG A 228 -8.82 -14.11 -19.28
N VAL A 229 -7.93 -13.34 -19.88
CA VAL A 229 -7.40 -12.09 -19.26
C VAL A 229 -8.56 -11.15 -18.91
N PHE A 230 -9.50 -10.93 -19.83
CA PHE A 230 -10.68 -10.11 -19.52
C PHE A 230 -11.50 -10.70 -18.36
N LYS A 231 -11.73 -12.00 -18.38
CA LYS A 231 -12.47 -12.67 -17.30
C LYS A 231 -11.78 -12.54 -15.94
N SER A 232 -10.45 -12.64 -15.89
CA SER A 232 -9.66 -12.51 -14.66
C SER A 232 -9.58 -11.05 -14.18
N ILE A 233 -9.68 -10.05 -15.08
CA ILE A 233 -9.66 -8.63 -14.72
C ILE A 233 -11.03 -8.15 -14.22
N ILE A 234 -12.13 -8.72 -14.68
CA ILE A 234 -13.49 -8.27 -14.35
C ILE A 234 -13.75 -8.20 -12.83
N PRO A 235 -13.47 -9.23 -12.01
CA PRO A 235 -13.75 -9.18 -10.58
C PRO A 235 -13.05 -8.02 -9.86
N PRO A 236 -11.70 -7.85 -9.95
CA PRO A 236 -11.04 -6.73 -9.30
C PRO A 236 -11.44 -5.37 -9.87
N ALA A 237 -11.63 -5.26 -11.17
CA ALA A 237 -12.06 -4.01 -11.79
C ALA A 237 -13.47 -3.60 -11.35
N LEU A 238 -14.40 -4.56 -11.28
CA LEU A 238 -15.75 -4.32 -10.83
C LEU A 238 -15.79 -3.87 -9.38
N LEU A 239 -15.01 -4.51 -8.52
CA LEU A 239 -14.87 -4.13 -7.12
C LEU A 239 -14.33 -2.70 -6.98
N ILE A 240 -13.26 -2.37 -7.69
CA ILE A 240 -12.67 -1.02 -7.68
C ILE A 240 -13.68 0.01 -8.19
N ILE A 241 -14.37 -0.26 -9.30
CA ILE A 241 -15.39 0.62 -9.86
C ILE A 241 -16.57 0.79 -8.92
N ALA A 242 -17.02 -0.28 -8.25
CA ALA A 242 -18.11 -0.21 -7.30
C ALA A 242 -17.75 0.66 -6.08
N VAL A 243 -16.57 0.45 -5.50
CA VAL A 243 -16.10 1.21 -4.34
C VAL A 243 -15.81 2.66 -4.70
N LEU A 244 -14.92 2.90 -5.67
CA LEU A 244 -14.55 4.28 -6.05
C LEU A 244 -15.70 5.01 -6.75
N GLY A 245 -16.47 4.33 -7.59
CA GLY A 245 -17.62 4.91 -8.26
C GLY A 245 -18.68 5.39 -7.27
N SER A 246 -18.99 4.62 -6.23
CA SER A 246 -19.93 5.04 -5.19
C SER A 246 -19.45 6.27 -4.41
N ILE A 247 -18.14 6.37 -4.14
CA ILE A 247 -17.54 7.53 -3.47
C ILE A 247 -17.55 8.76 -4.39
N PHE A 248 -17.12 8.61 -5.64
CA PHE A 248 -17.01 9.74 -6.58
C PHE A 248 -18.37 10.29 -7.04
N MET A 249 -19.39 9.44 -7.05
CA MET A 249 -20.77 9.87 -7.29
C MET A 249 -21.44 10.50 -6.05
N GLY A 250 -20.77 10.49 -4.90
CA GLY A 250 -21.32 10.98 -3.64
C GLY A 250 -22.44 10.12 -3.07
N ILE A 251 -22.60 8.87 -3.54
CA ILE A 251 -23.64 7.93 -3.09
C ILE A 251 -23.26 7.34 -1.73
N ALA A 252 -21.98 7.07 -1.52
CA ALA A 252 -21.46 6.46 -0.30
C ALA A 252 -20.26 7.24 0.23
N THR A 253 -20.16 7.32 1.54
CA THR A 253 -18.95 7.77 2.23
C THR A 253 -17.84 6.71 2.07
N PRO A 254 -16.55 7.06 2.24
CA PRO A 254 -15.46 6.07 2.18
C PRO A 254 -15.65 4.88 3.14
N THR A 255 -16.29 5.13 4.30
CA THR A 255 -16.58 4.08 5.29
C THR A 255 -17.68 3.13 4.80
N GLU A 256 -18.76 3.67 4.25
CA GLU A 256 -19.85 2.86 3.67
C GLU A 256 -19.37 2.09 2.43
N ALA A 257 -18.61 2.74 1.56
CA ALA A 257 -18.02 2.11 0.38
C ALA A 257 -17.05 0.97 0.74
N SER A 258 -16.30 1.10 1.84
CA SER A 258 -15.44 0.02 2.35
C SER A 258 -16.23 -1.22 2.80
N GLY A 259 -17.47 -1.02 3.26
CA GLY A 259 -18.38 -2.12 3.61
C GLY A 259 -19.02 -2.80 2.39
N VAL A 260 -19.08 -2.12 1.25
CA VAL A 260 -19.58 -2.69 -0.02
C VAL A 260 -18.52 -3.59 -0.66
N GLY A 261 -17.25 -3.22 -0.58
CA GLY A 261 -16.13 -3.99 -1.11
C GLY A 261 -15.86 -5.25 -0.32
#